data_528c30343b081d9dfaf607c1a29d6fd9
#
_entry.id   528c30343b081d9dfaf607c1a29d6fd9
#
_cell.length_a   1.000
_cell.length_b   1.000
_cell.length_c   1.000
_cell.angle_alpha   90.00
_cell.angle_beta   90.00
_cell.angle_gamma   90.00
#
_symmetry.space_group_name_H-M   'P 1'
#
loop_
_entity.id
_entity.type
_entity.pdbx_description
1 polymer ?
#
loop_
_entity_poly.entity_id
_entity_poly.type
_entity_poly.pdbx_seq_one_letter_code
_entity_poly.pdbx_strand_id
1 'polypeptide(L)'
;MNKKKICRKKISKECWNLNTAFFQWLKERLPVYLKEADKVIDLNYHKFIVDGKEFTQKEVIQMMITDLNFITNVNAEDWSGIYYDKVNHLMQCWSKVILAMWW
;
A
#
# COMPACT_ATOMS: atom_id res chain seq x y z
N MET A 1 12.95 -21.59 22.93
CA MET A 1 12.20 -21.51 21.66
C MET A 1 12.90 -20.59 20.69
N ASN A 2 13.05 -21.01 19.48
CA ASN A 2 13.74 -20.18 18.52
C ASN A 2 12.77 -19.23 17.78
N LYS A 3 13.31 -18.10 17.32
CA LYS A 3 12.55 -17.05 16.65
C LYS A 3 11.90 -17.52 15.34
N LYS A 4 12.52 -18.48 14.65
CA LYS A 4 11.99 -19.01 13.39
C LYS A 4 10.63 -19.66 13.57
N LYS A 5 10.43 -20.40 14.67
CA LYS A 5 9.17 -21.09 14.95
C LYS A 5 8.03 -20.08 15.18
N ILE A 6 8.31 -18.99 15.91
CA ILE A 6 7.35 -17.92 16.18
C ILE A 6 6.97 -17.21 14.86
N CYS A 7 7.96 -16.90 14.01
CA CYS A 7 7.73 -16.26 12.74
C CYS A 7 6.89 -17.11 11.79
N ARG A 8 7.10 -18.45 11.78
CA ARG A 8 6.31 -19.36 10.95
C ARG A 8 4.84 -19.37 11.37
N LYS A 9 4.55 -19.35 12.65
CA LYS A 9 3.16 -19.29 13.13
C LYS A 9 2.48 -18.01 12.70
N LYS A 10 3.17 -16.89 12.82
CA LYS A 10 2.66 -15.59 12.40
C LYS A 10 2.40 -15.57 10.89
N ILE A 11 3.34 -16.03 10.10
CA ILE A 11 3.22 -16.11 8.66
C ILE A 11 2.07 -17.03 8.26
N SER A 12 1.95 -18.17 8.91
CA SER A 12 0.88 -19.13 8.65
C SER A 12 -0.50 -18.53 8.87
N LYS A 13 -0.67 -17.73 9.93
CA LYS A 13 -1.93 -17.02 10.17
C LYS A 13 -2.25 -16.01 9.09
N GLU A 14 -1.23 -15.28 8.63
CA GLU A 14 -1.40 -14.28 7.57
C GLU A 14 -1.81 -14.91 6.25
N CYS A 15 -1.38 -16.14 5.97
CA CYS A 15 -1.70 -16.83 4.72
C CYS A 15 -3.19 -17.16 4.56
N TRP A 16 -3.95 -17.19 5.64
CA TRP A 16 -5.39 -17.45 5.58
C TRP A 16 -6.15 -16.36 4.81
N ASN A 17 -5.69 -15.10 4.94
CA ASN A 17 -6.23 -13.97 4.21
C ASN A 17 -5.07 -13.07 3.82
N LEU A 18 -4.21 -13.59 2.97
CA LEU A 18 -2.96 -12.92 2.63
C LEU A 18 -3.17 -11.54 2.01
N ASN A 19 -4.20 -11.40 1.16
CA ASN A 19 -4.55 -10.12 0.58
C ASN A 19 -4.92 -9.10 1.67
N THR A 20 -5.74 -9.50 2.63
CA THR A 20 -6.13 -8.63 3.75
C THR A 20 -4.92 -8.27 4.61
N ALA A 21 -4.05 -9.23 4.90
CA ALA A 21 -2.82 -9.01 5.65
C ALA A 21 -1.91 -8.02 4.92
N PHE A 22 -1.76 -8.15 3.61
CA PHE A 22 -0.96 -7.25 2.80
C PHE A 22 -1.51 -5.83 2.82
N PHE A 23 -2.82 -5.67 2.60
CA PHE A 23 -3.44 -4.35 2.59
C PHE A 23 -3.34 -3.67 3.96
N GLN A 24 -3.55 -4.42 5.03
CA GLN A 24 -3.42 -3.89 6.39
C GLN A 24 -1.98 -3.50 6.71
N TRP A 25 -1.02 -4.32 6.31
CA TRP A 25 0.41 -4.06 6.45
C TRP A 25 0.80 -2.74 5.76
N LEU A 26 0.36 -2.58 4.53
CA LEU A 26 0.67 -1.40 3.74
C LEU A 26 -0.02 -0.15 4.29
N LYS A 27 -1.29 -0.29 4.71
CA LYS A 27 -2.07 0.80 5.31
C LYS A 27 -1.39 1.39 6.54
N GLU A 28 -0.80 0.53 7.37
CA GLU A 28 -0.12 0.95 8.58
C GLU A 28 1.20 1.66 8.29
N ARG A 29 1.88 1.29 7.22
CA ARG A 29 3.23 1.74 6.93
C ARG A 29 3.32 2.96 6.02
N LEU A 30 2.43 3.11 5.06
CA LEU A 30 2.50 4.22 4.12
C LEU A 30 2.45 5.60 4.77
N PRO A 31 1.55 5.87 5.74
CA PRO A 31 1.55 7.17 6.40
C PRO A 31 2.84 7.45 7.16
N VAL A 32 3.41 6.44 7.79
CA VAL A 32 4.69 6.56 8.51
C VAL A 32 5.82 6.82 7.52
N TYR A 33 5.86 6.07 6.42
CA TYR A 33 6.84 6.28 5.36
C TYR A 33 6.78 7.71 4.84
N LEU A 34 5.58 8.19 4.54
CA LEU A 34 5.37 9.52 4.00
C LEU A 34 5.92 10.60 4.94
N LYS A 35 5.65 10.45 6.24
CA LYS A 35 6.12 11.37 7.26
C LYS A 35 7.64 11.35 7.42
N GLU A 36 8.21 10.15 7.49
CA GLU A 36 9.65 10.00 7.72
C GLU A 36 10.48 10.34 6.47
N ALA A 37 10.04 9.89 5.31
CA ALA A 37 10.76 10.15 4.06
C ALA A 37 10.76 11.64 3.69
N ASP A 38 9.65 12.34 3.99
CA ASP A 38 9.53 13.76 3.68
C ASP A 38 10.61 14.62 4.39
N LYS A 39 11.18 14.10 5.48
CA LYS A 39 12.22 14.78 6.22
C LYS A 39 13.61 14.67 5.57
N VAL A 40 13.82 13.67 4.74
CA VAL A 40 15.16 13.33 4.22
C VAL A 40 15.27 13.36 2.70
N ILE A 41 14.16 13.21 1.98
CA ILE A 41 14.13 13.27 0.52
C ILE A 41 13.02 14.18 0.04
N ASP A 42 13.15 14.65 -1.20
CA ASP A 42 12.09 15.44 -1.83
C ASP A 42 11.10 14.51 -2.54
N LEU A 43 9.97 14.28 -1.90
CA LEU A 43 8.92 13.43 -2.44
C LEU A 43 8.18 14.03 -3.63
N ASN A 44 8.47 15.28 -3.97
CA ASN A 44 7.91 15.94 -5.14
C ASN A 44 8.86 15.92 -6.34
N TYR A 45 10.05 15.35 -6.19
CA TYR A 45 11.05 15.34 -7.26
C TYR A 45 10.73 14.33 -8.36
N HIS A 46 10.47 13.08 -7.97
CA HIS A 46 10.12 12.04 -8.92
C HIS A 46 8.65 12.13 -9.28
N LYS A 47 8.36 11.92 -10.57
CA LYS A 47 7.00 11.95 -11.09
C LYS A 47 6.68 10.66 -11.81
N PHE A 48 5.42 10.26 -11.73
CA PHE A 48 4.94 8.99 -12.25
C PHE A 48 3.64 9.20 -13.02
N ILE A 49 3.43 8.41 -14.06
CA ILE A 49 2.19 8.46 -14.84
C ILE A 49 1.26 7.37 -14.29
N VAL A 50 0.08 7.79 -13.84
CA VAL A 50 -0.98 6.90 -13.36
C VAL A 50 -2.26 7.30 -14.08
N ASP A 51 -2.88 6.36 -14.79
CA ASP A 51 -4.09 6.61 -15.58
C ASP A 51 -3.95 7.78 -16.53
N GLY A 52 -2.78 7.90 -17.17
CA GLY A 52 -2.51 8.93 -18.15
C GLY A 52 -2.23 10.31 -17.58
N LYS A 53 -2.17 10.46 -16.26
CA LYS A 53 -1.89 11.73 -15.57
C LYS A 53 -0.58 11.63 -14.82
N GLU A 54 0.11 12.75 -14.71
CA GLU A 54 1.38 12.86 -13.99
C GLU A 54 1.14 13.24 -12.53
N PHE A 55 1.78 12.51 -11.62
CA PHE A 55 1.71 12.75 -10.19
C PHE A 55 3.11 12.68 -9.58
N THR A 56 3.34 13.44 -8.50
CA THR A 56 4.57 13.30 -7.73
C THR A 56 4.50 12.01 -6.89
N GLN A 57 5.66 11.56 -6.41
CA GLN A 57 5.72 10.40 -5.52
C GLN A 57 4.81 10.58 -4.30
N LYS A 58 4.81 11.77 -3.71
CA LYS A 58 3.95 12.09 -2.56
C LYS A 58 2.48 11.92 -2.92
N GLU A 59 2.07 12.45 -4.07
CA GLU A 59 0.68 12.33 -4.51
C GLU A 59 0.26 10.89 -4.77
N VAL A 60 1.16 10.10 -5.39
CA VAL A 60 0.87 8.67 -5.65
C VAL A 60 0.68 7.93 -4.33
N ILE A 61 1.54 8.16 -3.34
CA ILE A 61 1.43 7.52 -2.03
C ILE A 61 0.14 7.95 -1.32
N GLN A 62 -0.24 9.22 -1.41
CA GLN A 62 -1.49 9.71 -0.84
C GLN A 62 -2.71 9.05 -1.49
N MET A 63 -2.68 8.84 -2.80
CA MET A 63 -3.74 8.10 -3.50
C MET A 63 -3.81 6.65 -3.04
N MET A 64 -2.67 6.01 -2.80
CA MET A 64 -2.62 4.65 -2.26
C MET A 64 -3.24 4.58 -0.86
N ILE A 65 -2.95 5.55 -0.01
CA ILE A 65 -3.53 5.61 1.35
C ILE A 65 -5.05 5.73 1.26
N THR A 66 -5.56 6.56 0.35
CA THR A 66 -7.00 6.71 0.14
C THR A 66 -7.63 5.40 -0.32
N ASP A 67 -7.00 4.71 -1.27
CA ASP A 67 -7.48 3.42 -1.75
C ASP A 67 -7.48 2.38 -0.62
N LEU A 68 -6.42 2.33 0.18
CA LEU A 68 -6.31 1.39 1.30
C LEU A 68 -7.37 1.64 2.36
N ASN A 69 -7.68 2.89 2.65
CA ASN A 69 -8.75 3.22 3.59
C ASN A 69 -10.10 2.69 3.11
N PHE A 70 -10.37 2.79 1.82
CA PHE A 70 -11.58 2.21 1.24
C PHE A 70 -11.54 0.68 1.29
N ILE A 71 -10.48 0.07 0.78
CA ILE A 71 -10.33 -1.39 0.65
C ILE A 71 -10.44 -2.09 2.01
N THR A 72 -9.83 -1.54 3.05
CA THR A 72 -9.79 -2.16 4.37
C THR A 72 -11.06 -1.95 5.19
N ASN A 73 -11.95 -1.06 4.76
CA ASN A 73 -13.20 -0.76 5.45
C ASN A 73 -14.43 -1.37 4.76
N VAL A 74 -14.24 -2.05 3.62
CA VAL A 74 -15.33 -2.69 2.88
C VAL A 74 -15.58 -4.07 3.43
N ASN A 75 -16.86 -4.40 3.69
CA ASN A 75 -17.26 -5.76 4.05
C ASN A 75 -17.19 -6.67 2.83
N ALA A 76 -16.96 -7.96 3.04
CA ALA A 76 -16.88 -8.93 1.95
C ALA A 76 -18.15 -8.95 1.09
N GLU A 77 -19.31 -8.64 1.68
CA GLU A 77 -20.59 -8.58 1.00
C GLU A 77 -20.69 -7.41 0.01
N ASP A 78 -19.86 -6.39 0.20
CA ASP A 78 -19.87 -5.17 -0.60
C ASP A 78 -18.80 -5.19 -1.70
N TRP A 79 -18.23 -6.36 -1.99
CA TRP A 79 -17.23 -6.51 -3.04
C TRP A 79 -17.87 -6.31 -4.41
N SER A 80 -17.86 -5.05 -4.84
CA SER A 80 -18.42 -4.62 -6.11
C SER A 80 -17.31 -4.27 -7.09
N GLY A 81 -17.69 -3.84 -8.29
CA GLY A 81 -16.74 -3.31 -9.26
C GLY A 81 -15.89 -2.17 -8.70
N ILE A 82 -16.47 -1.34 -7.83
CA ILE A 82 -15.73 -0.23 -7.19
C ILE A 82 -14.59 -0.76 -6.34
N TYR A 83 -14.83 -1.84 -5.58
CA TYR A 83 -13.77 -2.47 -4.78
C TYR A 83 -12.61 -2.92 -5.66
N TYR A 84 -12.92 -3.64 -6.73
CA TYR A 84 -11.88 -4.14 -7.64
C TYR A 84 -11.15 -3.02 -8.37
N ASP A 85 -11.86 -1.95 -8.72
CA ASP A 85 -11.25 -0.77 -9.32
C ASP A 85 -10.25 -0.12 -8.37
N LYS A 86 -10.59 -0.03 -7.07
CA LYS A 86 -9.71 0.53 -6.06
C LYS A 86 -8.46 -0.34 -5.86
N VAL A 87 -8.64 -1.66 -5.83
CA VAL A 87 -7.51 -2.59 -5.73
C VAL A 87 -6.59 -2.46 -6.94
N ASN A 88 -7.15 -2.42 -8.13
CA ASN A 88 -6.36 -2.26 -9.36
C ASN A 88 -5.61 -0.93 -9.38
N HIS A 89 -6.25 0.15 -8.96
CA HIS A 89 -5.61 1.46 -8.88
C HIS A 89 -4.47 1.45 -7.86
N LEU A 90 -4.70 0.85 -6.67
CA LEU A 90 -3.66 0.69 -5.65
C LEU A 90 -2.45 -0.06 -6.21
N MET A 91 -2.67 -1.18 -6.87
CA MET A 91 -1.58 -1.99 -7.41
C MET A 91 -0.84 -1.29 -8.54
N GLN A 92 -1.56 -0.52 -9.36
CA GLN A 92 -0.92 0.30 -10.38
C GLN A 92 0.02 1.33 -9.76
N CYS A 93 -0.47 2.06 -8.75
CA CYS A 93 0.34 3.03 -8.02
C CYS A 93 1.54 2.36 -7.36
N TRP A 94 1.32 1.23 -6.68
CA TRP A 94 2.37 0.47 -6.00
C TRP A 94 3.48 0.07 -6.96
N SER A 95 3.12 -0.45 -8.14
CA SER A 95 4.09 -0.87 -9.14
C SER A 95 4.96 0.29 -9.64
N LYS A 96 4.43 1.52 -9.61
CA LYS A 96 5.16 2.70 -10.05
C LYS A 96 6.16 3.20 -9.01
N VAL A 97 5.78 3.20 -7.73
CA VAL A 97 6.58 3.88 -6.70
C VAL A 97 7.48 2.97 -5.89
N ILE A 98 7.25 1.66 -5.89
CA ILE A 98 7.95 0.75 -4.98
C ILE A 98 9.48 0.85 -5.09
N LEU A 99 10.00 1.00 -6.30
CA LEU A 99 11.44 1.07 -6.51
C LEU A 99 12.05 2.41 -6.12
N ALA A 100 11.21 3.43 -5.89
CA ALA A 100 11.64 4.75 -5.43
C ALA A 100 11.47 4.92 -3.92
N MET A 101 10.89 3.94 -3.23
CA MET A 101 10.56 4.03 -1.80
C MET A 101 11.73 3.55 -0.94
N TRP A 102 12.82 4.29 -1.00
CA TRP A 102 13.98 4.05 -0.15
C TRP A 102 14.64 5.39 0.17
N TRP A 103 15.39 5.44 1.28
CA TRP A 103 16.21 6.61 1.57
C TRP A 103 17.47 6.29 2.42
#